data_be092f6cf0e96775650fd917df93899a
#
_entry.id   be092f6cf0e96775650fd917df93899a
#
_cell.length_a   1.000
_cell.length_b   1.000
_cell.length_c   1.000
_cell.angle_alpha   90.00
_cell.angle_beta   90.00
_cell.angle_gamma   90.00
#
_symmetry.space_group_name_H-M   'P 1'
#
loop_
_entity.id
_entity.type
_entity.pdbx_description
1 polymer ?
#
loop_
_entity_poly.entity_id
_entity_poly.type
_entity_poly.pdbx_seq_one_letter_code
_entity_poly.pdbx_strand_id
1 'polypeptide(L)'
;MDKVNLKQVDYKGISVKVPEIWNVVTESYSEPDGRECAMMDISAVEGDPRSIVISYGPMPEGSDALFEAGGTYDELMEDLGADAQEDPICEYDFLGTTAYGFEFPTEDGLACNFICVSIDPEDGSGCRLFTILTTAKEFEDIDDLLDLIEENVVLK
;
A
#
# COMPACT_ATOMS: atom_id res chain seq x y z
N MET A 1 8.50 -21.48 19.17
CA MET A 1 7.96 -20.48 18.23
C MET A 1 9.12 -19.81 17.49
N ASP A 2 9.19 -20.04 16.23
CA ASP A 2 10.30 -19.55 15.45
C ASP A 2 10.18 -18.04 15.25
N LYS A 3 11.24 -17.33 15.64
CA LYS A 3 11.30 -15.89 15.36
C LYS A 3 11.71 -15.71 13.91
N VAL A 4 10.88 -15.02 13.16
CA VAL A 4 11.23 -14.66 11.80
C VAL A 4 12.27 -13.55 11.86
N ASN A 5 13.42 -13.77 11.21
CA ASN A 5 14.44 -12.74 11.09
C ASN A 5 13.97 -11.70 10.08
N LEU A 6 14.03 -10.44 10.48
CA LEU A 6 13.63 -9.33 9.64
C LEU A 6 14.86 -8.60 9.11
N LYS A 7 14.76 -8.10 7.88
CA LYS A 7 15.74 -7.18 7.32
C LYS A 7 15.10 -5.80 7.15
N GLN A 8 15.89 -4.76 7.27
CA GLN A 8 15.45 -3.40 7.07
C GLN A 8 15.82 -2.94 5.67
N VAL A 9 14.86 -2.35 4.96
CA VAL A 9 15.09 -1.77 3.64
C VAL A 9 14.66 -0.30 3.68
N ASP A 10 15.58 0.59 3.31
CA ASP A 10 15.35 2.02 3.28
C ASP A 10 15.40 2.52 1.85
N TYR A 11 14.43 3.33 1.46
CA TYR A 11 14.42 3.94 0.14
C TYR A 11 13.58 5.21 0.14
N LYS A 12 14.21 6.34 -0.15
CA LYS A 12 13.56 7.65 -0.37
C LYS A 12 12.42 8.00 0.61
N GLY A 13 12.70 7.95 1.89
CA GLY A 13 11.72 8.29 2.94
C GLY A 13 10.92 7.13 3.46
N ILE A 14 11.03 5.94 2.85
CA ILE A 14 10.39 4.73 3.33
C ILE A 14 11.43 3.86 4.03
N SER A 15 11.14 3.41 5.24
CA SER A 15 11.94 2.42 5.93
C SER A 15 11.00 1.32 6.40
N VAL A 16 11.27 0.09 6.03
CA VAL A 16 10.39 -1.05 6.36
C VAL A 16 11.22 -2.26 6.75
N LYS A 17 10.70 -3.06 7.66
CA LYS A 17 11.29 -4.33 8.04
C LYS A 17 10.39 -5.46 7.58
N VAL A 18 10.97 -6.40 6.84
CA VAL A 18 10.24 -7.54 6.27
C VAL A 18 11.05 -8.82 6.51
N PRO A 19 10.43 -9.99 6.43
CA PRO A 19 11.17 -11.24 6.56
C PRO A 19 12.41 -11.25 5.66
N GLU A 20 13.54 -11.67 6.21
CA GLU A 20 14.83 -11.62 5.54
C GLU A 20 14.86 -12.35 4.20
N ILE A 21 14.10 -13.45 4.09
CA ILE A 21 14.06 -14.28 2.87
C ILE A 21 13.15 -13.69 1.78
N TRP A 22 12.37 -12.66 2.10
CA TRP A 22 11.51 -12.02 1.10
C TRP A 22 12.33 -11.12 0.17
N ASN A 23 11.87 -10.97 -1.06
CA ASN A 23 12.53 -10.13 -2.05
C ASN A 23 11.95 -8.71 -2.03
N VAL A 24 12.81 -7.69 -2.08
CA VAL A 24 12.38 -6.30 -2.14
C VAL A 24 13.04 -5.62 -3.33
N VAL A 25 12.20 -5.03 -4.19
CA VAL A 25 12.67 -4.22 -5.33
C VAL A 25 12.23 -2.78 -5.08
N THR A 26 13.15 -1.84 -5.19
CA THR A 26 12.87 -0.42 -5.01
C THR A 26 12.96 0.29 -6.35
N GLU A 27 12.06 1.25 -6.56
CA GLU A 27 11.96 1.98 -7.81
C GLU A 27 11.39 3.37 -7.57
N SER A 28 11.75 4.33 -8.40
CA SER A 28 11.14 5.66 -8.40
C SER A 28 10.37 5.84 -9.70
N TYR A 29 9.27 6.55 -9.63
CA TYR A 29 8.50 6.89 -10.81
C TYR A 29 7.98 8.32 -10.72
N SER A 30 7.70 8.91 -11.87
CA SER A 30 7.12 10.26 -11.96
C SER A 30 5.68 10.17 -12.42
N GLU A 31 4.81 10.89 -11.73
CA GLU A 31 3.42 11.02 -12.14
C GLU A 31 3.29 12.06 -13.26
N PRO A 32 2.19 12.02 -14.06
CA PRO A 32 1.99 12.98 -15.14
C PRO A 32 2.02 14.45 -14.71
N ASP A 33 1.72 14.74 -13.44
CA ASP A 33 1.76 16.10 -12.88
C ASP A 33 3.16 16.51 -12.41
N GLY A 34 4.17 15.66 -12.59
CA GLY A 34 5.56 15.94 -12.23
C GLY A 34 5.98 15.51 -10.84
N ARG A 35 5.07 14.93 -10.05
CA ARG A 35 5.42 14.43 -8.72
C ARG A 35 6.30 13.19 -8.84
N GLU A 36 7.36 13.14 -8.04
CA GLU A 36 8.21 11.96 -7.95
C GLU A 36 7.80 11.12 -6.74
N CYS A 37 7.58 9.84 -6.97
CA CYS A 37 7.16 8.90 -5.93
C CYS A 37 8.15 7.74 -5.82
N ALA A 38 8.33 7.26 -4.60
CA ALA A 38 9.11 6.07 -4.32
C ALA A 38 8.19 4.86 -4.25
N MET A 39 8.66 3.71 -4.71
CA MET A 39 7.91 2.46 -4.68
C MET A 39 8.77 1.32 -4.16
N MET A 40 8.19 0.45 -3.36
CA MET A 40 8.79 -0.83 -2.95
C MET A 40 7.84 -1.96 -3.33
N ASP A 41 8.36 -2.92 -4.08
CA ASP A 41 7.65 -4.16 -4.40
C ASP A 41 8.24 -5.26 -3.54
N ILE A 42 7.47 -5.75 -2.59
CA ILE A 42 7.88 -6.74 -1.60
C ILE A 42 7.16 -8.05 -1.92
N SER A 43 7.93 -9.09 -2.19
CA SER A 43 7.38 -10.40 -2.56
C SER A 43 7.88 -11.46 -1.60
N ALA A 44 6.97 -12.35 -1.18
CA ALA A 44 7.35 -13.53 -0.41
C ALA A 44 8.14 -14.50 -1.29
N VAL A 45 8.57 -15.62 -0.73
CA VAL A 45 9.36 -16.61 -1.46
C VAL A 45 8.55 -17.21 -2.61
N GLU A 46 9.25 -17.78 -3.60
CA GLU A 46 8.64 -18.44 -4.75
C GLU A 46 7.59 -19.47 -4.30
N GLY A 47 6.43 -19.42 -4.94
CA GLY A 47 5.30 -20.29 -4.59
C GLY A 47 4.36 -19.73 -3.52
N ASP A 48 4.74 -18.64 -2.87
CA ASP A 48 3.91 -17.95 -1.89
C ASP A 48 3.32 -16.70 -2.56
N PRO A 49 1.98 -16.58 -2.63
CA PRO A 49 1.34 -15.45 -3.34
C PRO A 49 1.40 -14.13 -2.60
N ARG A 50 1.88 -14.11 -1.35
CA ARG A 50 1.88 -12.88 -0.56
C ARG A 50 2.80 -11.83 -1.16
N SER A 51 2.28 -10.63 -1.36
CA SER A 51 3.06 -9.50 -1.82
C SER A 51 2.51 -8.19 -1.26
N ILE A 52 3.38 -7.20 -1.18
CA ILE A 52 3.04 -5.88 -0.70
C ILE A 52 3.71 -4.87 -1.64
N VAL A 53 2.92 -3.98 -2.22
CA VAL A 53 3.47 -2.87 -3.01
C VAL A 53 3.17 -1.57 -2.27
N ILE A 54 4.23 -0.86 -1.93
CA ILE A 54 4.15 0.41 -1.19
C ILE A 54 4.53 1.54 -2.14
N SER A 55 3.78 2.63 -2.09
CA SER A 55 4.11 3.85 -2.80
C SER A 55 4.05 5.03 -1.82
N TYR A 56 4.99 5.97 -1.95
CA TYR A 56 5.08 7.12 -1.06
C TYR A 56 5.60 8.33 -1.84
N GLY A 57 4.87 9.41 -1.79
CA GLY A 57 5.24 10.64 -2.47
C GLY A 57 4.33 11.81 -2.08
N PRO A 58 4.53 12.98 -2.69
CA PRO A 58 3.69 14.13 -2.39
C PRO A 58 2.22 13.87 -2.73
N MET A 59 1.31 14.35 -1.89
CA MET A 59 -0.12 14.29 -2.19
C MET A 59 -0.42 15.18 -3.40
N PRO A 60 -1.25 14.72 -4.36
CA PRO A 60 -1.67 15.60 -5.46
C PRO A 60 -2.36 16.85 -4.92
N GLU A 61 -2.12 17.98 -5.56
CA GLU A 61 -2.74 19.25 -5.15
C GLU A 61 -4.26 19.14 -5.21
N GLY A 62 -4.92 19.55 -4.13
CA GLY A 62 -6.36 19.51 -4.02
C GLY A 62 -6.97 18.13 -3.78
N SER A 63 -6.14 17.12 -3.49
CA SER A 63 -6.58 15.76 -3.26
C SER A 63 -6.40 15.33 -1.80
N ASP A 64 -6.95 14.18 -1.46
CA ASP A 64 -6.76 13.53 -0.16
C ASP A 64 -6.81 12.01 -0.32
N ALA A 65 -6.58 11.28 0.78
CA ALA A 65 -6.54 9.82 0.74
C ALA A 65 -7.88 9.20 0.29
N LEU A 66 -8.99 9.76 0.71
CA LEU A 66 -10.32 9.28 0.31
C LEU A 66 -10.54 9.43 -1.19
N PHE A 67 -10.19 10.60 -1.73
CA PHE A 67 -10.32 10.88 -3.16
C PHE A 67 -9.43 9.95 -3.99
N GLU A 68 -8.18 9.73 -3.54
CA GLU A 68 -7.25 8.85 -4.24
C GLU A 68 -7.69 7.38 -4.20
N ALA A 69 -8.24 6.92 -3.08
CA ALA A 69 -8.78 5.57 -2.99
C ALA A 69 -9.98 5.39 -3.93
N GLY A 70 -10.87 6.38 -3.99
CA GLY A 70 -12.02 6.36 -4.87
C GLY A 70 -11.63 6.34 -6.35
N GLY A 71 -10.64 7.15 -6.74
CA GLY A 71 -10.12 7.17 -8.10
C GLY A 71 -9.51 5.84 -8.52
N THR A 72 -8.73 5.22 -7.64
CA THR A 72 -8.14 3.91 -7.88
C THR A 72 -9.22 2.84 -8.04
N TYR A 73 -10.24 2.88 -7.19
CA TYR A 73 -11.37 1.96 -7.28
C TYR A 73 -12.08 2.08 -8.64
N ASP A 74 -12.37 3.30 -9.08
CA ASP A 74 -13.04 3.55 -10.35
C ASP A 74 -12.22 3.02 -11.53
N GLU A 75 -10.90 3.26 -11.53
CA GLU A 75 -10.00 2.75 -12.58
C GLU A 75 -10.00 1.21 -12.59
N LEU A 76 -9.96 0.58 -11.42
CA LEU A 76 -9.96 -0.87 -11.31
C LEU A 76 -11.27 -1.46 -11.84
N MET A 77 -12.41 -0.88 -11.50
CA MET A 77 -13.71 -1.35 -11.98
C MET A 77 -13.82 -1.22 -13.50
N GLU A 78 -13.31 -0.13 -14.07
CA GLU A 78 -13.26 0.06 -15.51
C GLU A 78 -12.40 -1.00 -16.19
N ASP A 79 -11.20 -1.26 -15.65
CA ASP A 79 -10.28 -2.27 -16.19
C ASP A 79 -10.86 -3.69 -16.14
N LEU A 80 -11.58 -4.01 -15.07
CA LEU A 80 -12.23 -5.32 -14.91
C LEU A 80 -13.56 -5.44 -15.66
N GLY A 81 -14.09 -4.33 -16.17
CA GLY A 81 -15.43 -4.32 -16.79
C GLY A 81 -16.54 -4.62 -15.80
N ALA A 82 -16.30 -4.36 -14.51
CA ALA A 82 -17.25 -4.63 -13.45
C ALA A 82 -18.06 -3.37 -13.09
N ASP A 83 -19.26 -3.60 -12.56
CA ASP A 83 -20.10 -2.50 -12.10
C ASP A 83 -19.58 -1.97 -10.75
N ALA A 84 -19.36 -0.66 -10.67
CA ALA A 84 -18.96 -0.04 -9.43
C ALA A 84 -20.07 -0.13 -8.39
N GLN A 85 -19.68 -0.43 -7.15
CA GLN A 85 -20.61 -0.46 -6.03
C GLN A 85 -20.85 0.97 -5.50
N GLU A 86 -21.98 1.16 -4.83
CA GLU A 86 -22.26 2.38 -4.10
C GLU A 86 -21.46 2.31 -2.79
N ASP A 87 -20.75 3.40 -2.46
CA ASP A 87 -19.90 3.51 -1.25
C ASP A 87 -18.91 2.35 -1.06
N PRO A 88 -18.05 2.06 -2.06
CA PRO A 88 -17.13 0.92 -1.97
C PRO A 88 -15.95 1.14 -1.02
N ILE A 89 -15.66 2.40 -0.68
CA ILE A 89 -14.48 2.74 0.10
C ILE A 89 -14.73 2.55 1.59
N CYS A 90 -13.86 1.77 2.23
CA CYS A 90 -13.92 1.49 3.66
C CYS A 90 -12.89 2.34 4.41
N GLU A 91 -13.18 2.60 5.68
CA GLU A 91 -12.25 3.29 6.58
C GLU A 91 -11.51 2.25 7.42
N TYR A 92 -10.21 2.49 7.60
CA TYR A 92 -9.34 1.64 8.41
C TYR A 92 -8.55 2.52 9.38
N ASP A 93 -8.23 1.99 10.55
CA ASP A 93 -7.25 2.62 11.43
C ASP A 93 -5.87 2.11 11.04
N PHE A 94 -4.99 3.01 10.63
CA PHE A 94 -3.65 2.64 10.18
C PHE A 94 -2.67 3.76 10.51
N LEU A 95 -1.55 3.42 11.12
CA LEU A 95 -0.51 4.37 11.54
C LEU A 95 -1.05 5.53 12.40
N GLY A 96 -2.05 5.25 13.23
CA GLY A 96 -2.64 6.24 14.11
C GLY A 96 -3.55 7.25 13.43
N THR A 97 -3.94 7.00 12.17
CA THR A 97 -4.83 7.88 11.41
C THR A 97 -5.87 7.05 10.66
N THR A 98 -6.79 7.72 9.99
CA THR A 98 -7.79 7.04 9.17
C THR A 98 -7.25 6.81 7.77
N ALA A 99 -7.22 5.55 7.36
CA ALA A 99 -6.88 5.16 5.99
C ALA A 99 -8.16 4.85 5.22
N TYR A 100 -8.12 4.98 3.91
CA TYR A 100 -9.27 4.70 3.03
C TYR A 100 -8.87 3.69 1.98
N GLY A 101 -9.71 2.69 1.76
CA GLY A 101 -9.39 1.67 0.79
C GLY A 101 -10.51 0.68 0.54
N PHE A 102 -10.18 -0.40 -0.11
CA PHE A 102 -11.15 -1.41 -0.51
C PHE A 102 -10.48 -2.77 -0.71
N GLU A 103 -11.28 -3.81 -0.62
CA GLU A 103 -10.85 -5.18 -0.86
C GLU A 103 -11.44 -5.66 -2.19
N PHE A 104 -10.68 -6.47 -2.92
CA PHE A 104 -11.15 -7.03 -4.18
C PHE A 104 -10.47 -8.36 -4.47
N PRO A 105 -11.15 -9.29 -5.17
CA PRO A 105 -10.50 -10.52 -5.64
C PRO A 105 -9.80 -10.30 -6.97
N THR A 106 -8.73 -11.07 -7.22
CA THR A 106 -8.11 -11.10 -8.54
C THR A 106 -8.77 -12.17 -9.42
N GLU A 107 -8.47 -12.16 -10.71
CA GLU A 107 -8.94 -13.18 -11.64
C GLU A 107 -8.45 -14.59 -11.25
N ASP A 108 -7.27 -14.65 -10.63
CA ASP A 108 -6.66 -15.90 -10.16
C ASP A 108 -7.25 -16.42 -8.84
N GLY A 109 -8.22 -15.70 -8.28
CA GLY A 109 -8.83 -16.08 -7.02
C GLY A 109 -8.05 -15.67 -5.77
N LEU A 110 -7.08 -14.78 -5.91
CA LEU A 110 -6.35 -14.23 -4.78
C LEU A 110 -7.12 -13.07 -4.16
N ALA A 111 -6.82 -12.79 -2.89
CA ALA A 111 -7.38 -11.65 -2.18
C ALA A 111 -6.44 -10.45 -2.33
N CYS A 112 -7.00 -9.27 -2.53
CA CYS A 112 -6.25 -8.01 -2.59
C CYS A 112 -6.91 -6.96 -1.71
N ASN A 113 -6.09 -6.06 -1.17
CA ASN A 113 -6.54 -4.88 -0.44
C ASN A 113 -5.68 -3.70 -0.87
N PHE A 114 -6.33 -2.58 -1.12
CA PHE A 114 -5.65 -1.33 -1.44
C PHE A 114 -6.07 -0.27 -0.45
N ILE A 115 -5.11 0.40 0.18
CA ILE A 115 -5.40 1.51 1.11
C ILE A 115 -4.53 2.72 0.80
N CYS A 116 -5.09 3.89 1.08
CA CYS A 116 -4.42 5.18 0.97
C CYS A 116 -4.41 5.86 2.34
N VAL A 117 -3.27 6.43 2.69
CA VAL A 117 -3.08 7.12 3.96
C VAL A 117 -2.48 8.50 3.70
N SER A 118 -3.02 9.54 4.32
CA SER A 118 -2.44 10.88 4.29
C SER A 118 -1.40 10.98 5.41
N ILE A 119 -0.18 11.35 5.06
CA ILE A 119 0.92 11.48 6.01
C ILE A 119 1.39 12.92 6.05
N ASP A 120 1.42 13.51 7.23
CA ASP A 120 1.98 14.84 7.45
C ASP A 120 3.36 14.70 8.09
N PRO A 121 4.46 14.92 7.32
CA PRO A 121 5.80 14.81 7.88
C PRO A 121 6.04 15.88 8.93
N GLU A 122 6.84 15.54 9.96
CA GLU A 122 7.19 16.47 11.04
C GLU A 122 7.96 17.70 10.55
N ASP A 123 8.63 17.58 9.39
CA ASP A 123 9.41 18.68 8.84
C ASP A 123 8.56 19.77 8.16
N GLY A 124 7.23 19.56 8.10
CA GLY A 124 6.32 20.54 7.50
C GLY A 124 6.41 20.67 5.99
N SER A 125 7.01 19.70 5.30
CA SER A 125 7.20 19.73 3.85
C SER A 125 5.90 19.57 3.04
N GLY A 126 4.78 19.38 3.72
CA GLY A 126 3.48 19.20 3.09
C GLY A 126 2.97 17.76 3.19
N CYS A 127 1.69 17.60 2.91
CA CYS A 127 1.04 16.30 3.01
C CYS A 127 1.58 15.33 1.96
N ARG A 128 1.76 14.09 2.35
CA ARG A 128 2.20 13.01 1.46
C ARG A 128 1.17 11.91 1.38
N LEU A 129 1.16 11.21 0.26
CA LEU A 129 0.29 10.07 0.02
C LEU A 129 1.09 8.78 0.18
N PHE A 130 0.64 7.92 1.08
CA PHE A 130 1.20 6.58 1.27
C PHE A 130 0.15 5.57 0.84
N THR A 131 0.50 4.70 -0.10
CA THR A 131 -0.42 3.67 -0.58
C THR A 131 0.15 2.29 -0.34
N ILE A 132 -0.72 1.33 -0.04
CA ILE A 132 -0.34 -0.06 0.17
C ILE A 132 -1.30 -0.94 -0.61
N LEU A 133 -0.74 -1.75 -1.51
CA LEU A 133 -1.49 -2.80 -2.20
C LEU A 133 -0.98 -4.14 -1.67
N THR A 134 -1.83 -4.90 -1.02
CA THR A 134 -1.47 -6.21 -0.48
C THR A 134 -2.20 -7.30 -1.26
N THR A 135 -1.51 -8.41 -1.49
CA THR A 135 -2.06 -9.58 -2.16
C THR A 135 -1.73 -10.82 -1.33
N ALA A 136 -2.70 -11.70 -1.15
CA ALA A 136 -2.52 -12.95 -0.44
C ALA A 136 -3.52 -13.98 -0.97
N LYS A 137 -3.42 -15.21 -0.50
CA LYS A 137 -4.34 -16.28 -0.90
C LYS A 137 -5.75 -16.01 -0.37
N GLU A 138 -5.85 -15.50 0.86
CA GLU A 138 -7.13 -15.25 1.53
C GLU A 138 -7.11 -13.88 2.22
N PHE A 139 -8.29 -13.31 2.44
CA PHE A 139 -8.41 -12.01 3.11
C PHE A 139 -7.88 -12.01 4.55
N GLU A 140 -7.92 -13.15 5.23
CA GLU A 140 -7.33 -13.26 6.57
C GLU A 140 -5.82 -13.00 6.56
N ASP A 141 -5.13 -13.45 5.51
CA ASP A 141 -3.69 -13.23 5.35
C ASP A 141 -3.37 -11.76 5.08
N ILE A 142 -4.30 -11.03 4.49
CA ILE A 142 -4.15 -9.59 4.24
C ILE A 142 -4.00 -8.82 5.56
N ASP A 143 -4.79 -9.18 6.57
CA ASP A 143 -4.72 -8.52 7.89
C ASP A 143 -3.33 -8.69 8.50
N ASP A 144 -2.74 -9.88 8.38
CA ASP A 144 -1.38 -10.15 8.86
C ASP A 144 -0.33 -9.30 8.12
N LEU A 145 -0.49 -9.13 6.80
CA LEU A 145 0.41 -8.30 6.00
C LEU A 145 0.30 -6.82 6.38
N LEU A 146 -0.91 -6.33 6.59
CA LEU A 146 -1.12 -4.95 7.01
C LEU A 146 -0.53 -4.69 8.40
N ASP A 147 -0.69 -5.63 9.33
CA ASP A 147 -0.09 -5.53 10.66
C ASP A 147 1.44 -5.52 10.56
N LEU A 148 2.02 -6.35 9.71
CA LEU A 148 3.46 -6.40 9.50
C LEU A 148 3.99 -5.02 9.06
N ILE A 149 3.32 -4.40 8.10
CA ILE A 149 3.74 -3.08 7.61
C ILE A 149 3.50 -2.01 8.67
N GLU A 150 2.34 -1.99 9.31
CA GLU A 150 2.03 -0.97 10.33
C GLU A 150 3.04 -0.99 11.47
N GLU A 151 3.44 -2.17 11.93
CA GLU A 151 4.39 -2.32 13.05
C GLU A 151 5.84 -2.00 12.65
N ASN A 152 6.18 -2.09 11.37
CA ASN A 152 7.57 -2.08 10.91
C ASN A 152 7.90 -0.99 9.89
N VAL A 153 6.97 -0.10 9.56
CA VAL A 153 7.22 0.98 8.62
C VAL A 153 7.52 2.30 9.34
N VAL A 154 8.48 3.04 8.82
CA VAL A 154 8.76 4.41 9.25
C VAL A 154 8.80 5.28 7.99
N LEU A 155 8.05 6.36 7.99
CA LEU A 155 7.97 7.30 6.88
C LEU A 155 8.61 8.64 7.29
N LYS A 156 9.42 9.20 6.43
CA LYS A 156 10.13 10.45 6.68
C LYS A 156 9.79 11.52 5.66
#